data_0f54aabdd90f89c83227598aabea5ea3
#
_entry.id   0f54aabdd90f89c83227598aabea5ea3
#
_cell.length_a   1.000
_cell.length_b   1.000
_cell.length_c   1.000
_cell.angle_alpha   90.00
_cell.angle_beta   90.00
_cell.angle_gamma   90.00
#
_symmetry.space_group_name_H-M   'P 1'
#
loop_
_entity.id
_entity.type
_entity.pdbx_description
1 polymer ?
#
loop_
_entity_poly.entity_id
_entity_poly.type
_entity_poly.pdbx_seq_one_letter_code
_entity_poly.pdbx_strand_id
1 'polypeptide(L)'
;MDSLANAFDSSSALLNHEIAYVLGQMQDDNAVPHLIERLEDLNEDVMVRHEAAEALGAIGNRIAMGTLEKFASDEEVVVAESCEVAIDLLNWVSSKRLEYSD
;
A
#
# COMPACT_ATOMS: atom_id res chain seq x y z
N MET A 1 15.50 5.73 3.47
CA MET A 1 14.31 4.86 3.43
C MET A 1 14.09 4.14 4.75
N ASP A 2 15.10 3.44 5.24
CA ASP A 2 14.94 2.63 6.45
C ASP A 2 14.58 3.45 7.69
N SER A 3 15.16 4.64 7.87
CA SER A 3 14.81 5.48 9.03
C SER A 3 13.37 5.98 8.94
N LEU A 4 12.85 6.25 7.74
CA LEU A 4 11.47 6.68 7.58
C LEU A 4 10.52 5.52 7.84
N ALA A 5 10.82 4.33 7.30
CA ALA A 5 10.01 3.14 7.52
C ALA A 5 10.01 2.73 8.99
N ASN A 6 11.13 2.89 9.69
CA ASN A 6 11.23 2.58 11.12
C ASN A 6 10.31 3.44 11.97
N ALA A 7 9.96 4.64 11.50
CA ALA A 7 9.04 5.52 12.22
C ALA A 7 7.60 4.99 12.26
N PHE A 8 7.26 3.96 11.45
CA PHE A 8 5.96 3.29 11.54
C PHE A 8 5.69 2.66 12.91
N ASP A 9 6.74 2.43 13.70
CA ASP A 9 6.56 1.86 15.03
C ASP A 9 6.03 2.89 16.04
N SER A 10 5.85 4.14 15.60
CA SER A 10 5.23 5.18 16.41
C SER A 10 3.80 4.81 16.78
N SER A 11 3.38 5.17 17.99
CA SER A 11 2.00 5.01 18.43
C SER A 11 1.06 6.07 17.82
N SER A 12 1.60 7.05 17.10
CA SER A 12 0.82 8.12 16.50
C SER A 12 0.23 7.67 15.16
N ALA A 13 -1.09 7.53 15.10
CA ALA A 13 -1.78 7.20 13.86
C ALA A 13 -1.57 8.27 12.79
N LEU A 14 -1.55 9.55 13.19
CA LEU A 14 -1.32 10.65 12.25
C LEU A 14 0.06 10.55 11.61
N LEU A 15 1.09 10.28 12.41
CA LEU A 15 2.44 10.15 11.90
C LEU A 15 2.55 8.93 10.97
N ASN A 16 1.97 7.81 11.35
CA ASN A 16 1.98 6.60 10.53
C ASN A 16 1.29 6.82 9.18
N HIS A 17 0.18 7.55 9.19
CA HIS A 17 -0.55 7.91 7.98
C HIS A 17 0.34 8.75 7.05
N GLU A 18 1.01 9.77 7.59
CA GLU A 18 1.90 10.64 6.82
C GLU A 18 3.08 9.86 6.24
N ILE A 19 3.66 8.94 7.01
CA ILE A 19 4.77 8.11 6.55
C ILE A 19 4.32 7.23 5.39
N ALA A 20 3.16 6.60 5.49
CA ALA A 20 2.64 5.77 4.40
C ALA A 20 2.44 6.59 3.13
N TYR A 21 1.89 7.80 3.26
CA TYR A 21 1.71 8.71 2.14
C TYR A 21 3.04 9.05 1.46
N VAL A 22 4.03 9.44 2.26
CA VAL A 22 5.36 9.81 1.73
C VAL A 22 6.01 8.63 1.02
N LEU A 23 5.95 7.43 1.62
CA LEU A 23 6.53 6.24 1.01
C LEU A 23 5.88 5.92 -0.33
N GLY A 24 4.57 6.11 -0.44
CA GLY A 24 3.86 5.95 -1.71
C GLY A 24 4.31 6.96 -2.75
N GLN A 25 4.50 8.22 -2.35
CA GLN A 25 4.95 9.29 -3.25
C GLN A 25 6.36 9.03 -3.77
N MET A 26 7.23 8.44 -2.96
CA MET A 26 8.59 8.11 -3.35
C MET A 26 8.66 6.95 -4.34
N GLN A 27 7.62 6.14 -4.42
CA GLN A 27 7.53 4.98 -5.31
C GLN A 27 8.72 4.04 -5.20
N ASP A 28 9.23 3.88 -3.98
CA ASP A 28 10.42 3.06 -3.72
C ASP A 28 9.98 1.63 -3.35
N ASP A 29 10.45 0.65 -4.13
CA ASP A 29 10.14 -0.76 -3.91
C ASP A 29 10.56 -1.26 -2.53
N ASN A 30 11.58 -0.63 -1.94
CA ASN A 30 12.04 -1.00 -0.59
C ASN A 30 10.98 -0.73 0.50
N ALA A 31 10.02 0.13 0.21
CA ALA A 31 8.92 0.42 1.14
C ALA A 31 7.84 -0.67 1.15
N VAL A 32 7.77 -1.51 0.12
CA VAL A 32 6.68 -2.47 -0.05
C VAL A 32 6.51 -3.40 1.15
N PRO A 33 7.56 -4.05 1.69
CA PRO A 33 7.36 -4.92 2.85
C PRO A 33 6.82 -4.18 4.07
N HIS A 34 7.23 -2.95 4.28
CA HIS A 34 6.78 -2.13 5.41
C HIS A 34 5.31 -1.74 5.27
N LEU A 35 4.90 -1.42 4.04
CA LEU A 35 3.50 -1.05 3.74
C LEU A 35 2.59 -2.27 3.85
N ILE A 36 3.04 -3.43 3.39
CA ILE A 36 2.31 -4.69 3.54
C ILE A 36 2.07 -4.97 5.02
N GLU A 37 3.10 -4.80 5.85
CA GLU A 37 2.99 -5.01 7.30
C GLU A 37 1.93 -4.10 7.92
N ARG A 38 1.88 -2.83 7.52
CA ARG A 38 0.86 -1.90 8.04
C ARG A 38 -0.55 -2.28 7.58
N LEU A 39 -0.69 -2.71 6.34
CA LEU A 39 -2.00 -3.14 5.83
C LEU A 39 -2.50 -4.40 6.53
N GLU A 40 -1.60 -5.35 6.80
CA GLU A 40 -1.94 -6.63 7.44
C GLU A 40 -2.23 -6.52 8.93
N ASP A 41 -1.81 -5.44 9.57
CA ASP A 41 -2.00 -5.26 11.01
C ASP A 41 -3.43 -4.80 11.30
N LEU A 42 -4.26 -5.72 11.76
CA LEU A 42 -5.67 -5.44 12.05
C LEU A 42 -5.86 -4.50 13.25
N ASN A 43 -4.82 -4.27 14.04
CA ASN A 43 -4.83 -3.32 15.16
C ASN A 43 -4.37 -1.93 14.76
N GLU A 44 -3.87 -1.77 13.53
CA GLU A 44 -3.45 -0.47 13.04
C GLU A 44 -4.68 0.40 12.75
N ASP A 45 -4.50 1.71 12.85
CA ASP A 45 -5.55 2.68 12.53
C ASP A 45 -6.05 2.47 11.09
N VAL A 46 -7.35 2.55 10.90
CA VAL A 46 -8.00 2.30 9.60
C VAL A 46 -7.46 3.22 8.51
N MET A 47 -7.20 4.48 8.84
CA MET A 47 -6.68 5.43 7.84
C MET A 47 -5.22 5.16 7.49
N VAL A 48 -4.44 4.59 8.42
CA VAL A 48 -3.08 4.15 8.11
C VAL A 48 -3.12 2.95 7.16
N ARG A 49 -4.01 2.01 7.42
CA ARG A 49 -4.20 0.83 6.56
C ARG A 49 -4.67 1.25 5.16
N HIS A 50 -5.61 2.18 5.09
CA HIS A 50 -6.08 2.77 3.84
C HIS A 50 -4.92 3.39 3.05
N GLU A 51 -4.12 4.21 3.70
CA GLU A 51 -2.98 4.89 3.05
C GLU A 51 -1.91 3.89 2.61
N ALA A 52 -1.69 2.83 3.40
CA ALA A 52 -0.76 1.77 3.01
C ALA A 52 -1.21 1.07 1.73
N ALA A 53 -2.51 0.77 1.60
CA ALA A 53 -3.04 0.17 0.38
C ALA A 53 -2.88 1.10 -0.82
N GLU A 54 -3.18 2.39 -0.65
CA GLU A 54 -3.00 3.38 -1.71
C GLU A 54 -1.53 3.48 -2.14
N ALA A 55 -0.63 3.50 -1.16
CA ALA A 55 0.81 3.57 -1.44
C ALA A 55 1.29 2.35 -2.22
N LEU A 56 0.81 1.16 -1.87
CA LEU A 56 1.16 -0.06 -2.59
C LEU A 56 0.70 0.01 -4.05
N GLY A 57 -0.48 0.56 -4.29
CA GLY A 57 -0.96 0.80 -5.65
C GLY A 57 -0.10 1.79 -6.41
N ALA A 58 0.30 2.88 -5.76
CA ALA A 58 1.13 3.92 -6.37
C ALA A 58 2.53 3.42 -6.73
N ILE A 59 3.12 2.57 -5.87
CA ILE A 59 4.44 1.98 -6.13
C ILE A 59 4.37 1.01 -7.32
N GLY A 60 3.27 0.28 -7.45
CA GLY A 60 3.05 -0.57 -8.61
C GLY A 60 3.83 -1.87 -8.63
N ASN A 61 4.31 -2.35 -7.48
CA ASN A 61 5.04 -3.62 -7.41
C ASN A 61 4.07 -4.78 -7.21
N ARG A 62 4.07 -5.72 -8.13
CA ARG A 62 3.12 -6.85 -8.13
C ARG A 62 3.27 -7.80 -6.95
N ILE A 63 4.37 -7.71 -6.20
CA ILE A 63 4.56 -8.53 -5.00
C ILE A 63 3.45 -8.26 -3.97
N ALA A 64 2.83 -7.07 -4.02
CA ALA A 64 1.74 -6.69 -3.13
C ALA A 64 0.39 -7.27 -3.55
N MET A 65 0.27 -7.86 -4.74
CA MET A 65 -1.03 -8.29 -5.29
C MET A 65 -1.76 -9.25 -4.36
N GLY A 66 -1.06 -10.27 -3.84
CA GLY A 66 -1.67 -11.26 -2.95
C GLY A 66 -2.25 -10.62 -1.69
N THR A 67 -1.52 -9.69 -1.08
CA THR A 67 -1.99 -8.96 0.10
C THR A 67 -3.20 -8.09 -0.23
N LEU A 68 -3.13 -7.37 -1.34
CA LEU A 68 -4.25 -6.51 -1.76
C LEU A 68 -5.52 -7.32 -2.03
N GLU A 69 -5.38 -8.47 -2.68
CA GLU A 69 -6.51 -9.35 -2.94
C GLU A 69 -7.13 -9.87 -1.65
N LYS A 70 -6.29 -10.23 -0.68
CA LYS A 70 -6.76 -10.70 0.63
C LYS A 70 -7.58 -9.63 1.35
N PHE A 71 -7.14 -8.39 1.32
CA PHE A 71 -7.79 -7.30 2.05
C PHE A 71 -8.82 -6.53 1.23
N ALA A 72 -9.07 -6.93 -0.01
CA ALA A 72 -10.18 -6.39 -0.80
C ALA A 72 -11.53 -6.75 -0.21
N SER A 73 -11.56 -7.72 0.70
CA SER A 73 -12.77 -8.12 1.45
C SER A 73 -12.71 -7.69 2.91
N ASP A 74 -11.86 -6.73 3.25
CA ASP A 74 -11.69 -6.26 4.63
C ASP A 74 -13.02 -5.72 5.18
N GLU A 75 -13.24 -5.92 6.49
CA GLU A 75 -14.45 -5.42 7.17
C GLU A 75 -14.52 -3.89 7.13
N GLU A 76 -13.37 -3.22 7.09
CA GLU A 76 -13.31 -1.76 6.96
C GLU A 76 -13.46 -1.40 5.49
N VAL A 77 -14.59 -0.78 5.15
CA VAL A 77 -14.95 -0.47 3.75
C VAL A 77 -13.87 0.37 3.07
N VAL A 78 -13.33 1.36 3.77
CA VAL A 78 -12.30 2.24 3.19
C VAL A 78 -11.04 1.46 2.82
N VAL A 79 -10.68 0.46 3.61
CA VAL A 79 -9.52 -0.40 3.34
C VAL A 79 -9.84 -1.31 2.14
N ALA A 80 -11.00 -1.95 2.13
CA ALA A 80 -11.41 -2.82 1.04
C ALA A 80 -11.42 -2.08 -0.30
N GLU A 81 -12.01 -0.89 -0.33
CA GLU A 81 -12.07 -0.07 -1.53
C GLU A 81 -10.69 0.35 -2.01
N SER A 82 -9.80 0.72 -1.08
CA SER A 82 -8.43 1.12 -1.42
C SER A 82 -7.66 -0.05 -2.04
N CYS A 83 -7.87 -1.25 -1.51
CA CYS A 83 -7.24 -2.45 -2.07
C CYS A 83 -7.76 -2.74 -3.49
N GLU A 84 -9.05 -2.59 -3.73
CA GLU A 84 -9.63 -2.77 -5.07
C GLU A 84 -9.04 -1.79 -6.07
N VAL A 85 -8.92 -0.52 -5.69
CA VAL A 85 -8.32 0.50 -6.55
C VAL A 85 -6.85 0.18 -6.83
N ALA A 86 -6.12 -0.24 -5.80
CA ALA A 86 -4.70 -0.61 -5.95
C ALA A 86 -4.53 -1.80 -6.89
N ILE A 87 -5.40 -2.80 -6.79
CA ILE A 87 -5.39 -3.97 -7.68
C ILE A 87 -5.61 -3.51 -9.14
N ASP A 88 -6.59 -2.63 -9.35
CA ASP A 88 -6.88 -2.12 -10.69
C ASP A 88 -5.69 -1.36 -11.26
N LEU A 89 -5.02 -0.55 -10.44
CA LEU A 89 -3.82 0.17 -10.86
C LEU A 89 -2.69 -0.79 -11.26
N LEU A 90 -2.45 -1.83 -10.46
CA LEU A 90 -1.42 -2.81 -10.77
C LEU A 90 -1.71 -3.53 -12.08
N ASN A 91 -2.96 -3.89 -12.30
CA ASN A 91 -3.37 -4.55 -13.53
C ASN A 91 -3.26 -3.61 -14.73
N TRP A 92 -3.62 -2.35 -14.57
CA TRP A 92 -3.51 -1.35 -15.62
C TRP A 92 -2.04 -1.12 -16.02
N VAL A 93 -1.16 -0.96 -15.05
CA VAL A 93 0.28 -0.76 -15.29
C VAL A 93 0.86 -1.97 -16.03
N SER A 94 0.51 -3.19 -15.60
CA SER A 94 0.97 -4.41 -16.27
C SER A 94 0.49 -4.49 -17.71
N SER A 95 -0.77 -4.12 -17.97
CA SER A 95 -1.36 -4.10 -19.30
C SER A 95 -0.63 -3.12 -20.21
N LYS A 96 -0.34 -1.91 -19.71
CA LYS A 96 0.39 -0.88 -20.46
C LYS A 96 1.82 -1.29 -20.76
N ARG A 97 2.46 -1.96 -19.81
CA ARG A 97 3.81 -2.49 -20.00
C ARG A 97 3.86 -3.50 -21.14
N LEU A 98 2.87 -4.39 -21.20
CA LEU A 98 2.77 -5.36 -22.29
C LEU A 98 2.52 -4.69 -23.64
N GLU A 99 1.74 -3.63 -23.68
CA GLU A 99 1.47 -2.86 -24.89
C GLU A 99 2.74 -2.26 -25.50
N TYR A 100 3.67 -1.83 -24.64
CA TYR A 100 4.88 -1.13 -25.08
C TYR A 100 6.11 -2.03 -25.14
N SER A 101 6.00 -3.30 -24.80
CA SER A 101 7.17 -4.18 -24.70
C SER A 101 7.54 -4.88 -25.98
N ASP A 102 6.82 -4.67 -27.06
CA ASP A 102 7.16 -5.21 -28.36
C ASP A 102 8.32 -4.47 -29.00
#